data_6413ba3e3ebad6e1948adb2b4729e37c
#
_entry.id   6413ba3e3ebad6e1948adb2b4729e37c
#
_cell.length_a   1.000
_cell.length_b   1.000
_cell.length_c   1.000
_cell.angle_alpha   90.00
_cell.angle_beta   90.00
_cell.angle_gamma   90.00
#
_symmetry.space_group_name_H-M   'P 1'
#
loop_
_entity.id
_entity.type
_entity.pdbx_description
1 polymer ?
#
loop_
_entity_poly.entity_id
_entity_poly.type
_entity_poly.pdbx_seq_one_letter_code
_entity_poly.pdbx_strand_id
1 'polypeptide(L)'
;MCIRDSDYKLGKITEISKILVSDEIYTDSSKGTRPSSEKLVNVFKTDDPTKIAEIIMQKGELNLTTEQRKKMTAEKKKQIITFIAKTYVDPKTHLPHPPLRIEQAMVDGRISIDPFKKTDDQMSEIVEKLRSIIPLKSENLILEILVPAQFVAQSYTVLKSTGTLKKEDWQPNGSLKAILEIPAAARPNVIDRLGAITKGTASVEVIQ
;
A
#
# COMPACT_ATOMS: atom_id res chain seq x y z
N MET A 1 15.50 14.75 -18.28
CA MET A 1 14.67 13.60 -17.86
C MET A 1 13.30 14.12 -17.49
N CYS A 2 12.25 13.56 -18.03
CA CYS A 2 10.89 14.08 -17.91
C CYS A 2 10.17 13.45 -16.70
N ILE A 3 9.25 14.19 -16.07
CA ILE A 3 8.34 13.69 -15.03
C ILE A 3 7.58 12.44 -15.48
N ARG A 4 7.35 12.30 -16.78
CA ARG A 4 6.64 11.18 -17.42
C ARG A 4 7.37 9.83 -17.27
N ASP A 5 8.71 9.82 -17.21
CA ASP A 5 9.50 8.57 -17.11
C ASP A 5 9.30 7.88 -15.75
N SER A 6 9.21 8.69 -14.69
CA SER A 6 8.91 8.19 -13.33
C SER A 6 7.48 7.69 -13.21
N ASP A 7 6.51 8.33 -13.89
CA ASP A 7 5.11 7.90 -13.86
C ASP A 7 4.89 6.57 -14.62
N TYR A 8 5.66 6.31 -15.68
CA TYR A 8 5.67 5.01 -16.34
C TYR A 8 6.21 3.91 -15.42
N LYS A 9 7.36 4.13 -14.77
CA LYS A 9 7.96 3.14 -13.86
C LYS A 9 7.09 2.86 -12.63
N LEU A 10 6.24 3.82 -12.23
CA LEU A 10 5.24 3.67 -11.18
C LEU A 10 3.92 3.03 -11.67
N GLY A 11 3.82 2.67 -12.95
CA GLY A 11 2.63 2.07 -13.53
C GLY A 11 1.43 3.01 -13.73
N LYS A 12 1.63 4.33 -13.60
CA LYS A 12 0.59 5.34 -13.83
C LYS A 12 0.32 5.58 -15.31
N ILE A 13 1.33 5.38 -16.15
CA ILE A 13 1.26 5.46 -17.60
C ILE A 13 1.65 4.09 -18.14
N THR A 14 0.80 3.48 -18.97
CA THR A 14 1.03 2.13 -19.52
C THR A 14 1.63 2.17 -20.94
N GLU A 15 1.45 3.27 -21.67
CA GLU A 15 1.93 3.41 -23.04
C GLU A 15 3.27 4.16 -23.08
N ILE A 16 4.32 3.47 -23.50
CA ILE A 16 5.66 4.05 -23.58
C ILE A 16 5.77 5.14 -24.65
N SER A 17 5.01 5.03 -25.74
CA SER A 17 4.97 6.01 -26.82
C SER A 17 4.58 7.43 -26.38
N LYS A 18 3.81 7.53 -25.27
CA LYS A 18 3.40 8.83 -24.71
C LYS A 18 4.50 9.55 -23.93
N ILE A 19 5.57 8.86 -23.59
CA ILE A 19 6.68 9.40 -22.80
C ILE A 19 7.95 9.58 -23.61
N LEU A 20 8.11 8.84 -24.72
CA LEU A 20 9.27 8.99 -25.59
C LEU A 20 9.17 10.32 -26.35
N VAL A 21 10.25 11.09 -26.29
CA VAL A 21 10.41 12.34 -27.05
C VAL A 21 10.97 12.03 -28.44
N SER A 22 11.70 10.92 -28.58
CA SER A 22 12.30 10.43 -29.82
C SER A 22 12.38 8.91 -29.76
N ASP A 23 12.20 8.27 -30.91
CA ASP A 23 12.33 6.81 -31.07
C ASP A 23 13.79 6.38 -31.25
N GLU A 24 14.73 7.31 -31.10
CA GLU A 24 16.13 7.04 -31.31
C GLU A 24 16.83 6.54 -30.02
N ILE A 25 17.63 5.51 -30.19
CA ILE A 25 18.42 4.90 -29.13
C ILE A 25 19.88 5.33 -29.25
N TYR A 26 20.47 5.78 -28.14
CA TYR A 26 21.85 6.21 -28.07
C TYR A 26 22.63 5.36 -27.06
N THR A 27 23.88 5.01 -27.42
CA THR A 27 24.86 4.44 -26.45
C THR A 27 25.37 5.50 -25.50
N ASP A 28 25.49 6.72 -25.98
CA ASP A 28 25.84 7.90 -25.18
C ASP A 28 25.00 9.08 -25.69
N SER A 29 24.03 9.48 -24.87
CA SER A 29 23.11 10.56 -25.23
C SER A 29 23.78 11.94 -25.25
N SER A 30 24.88 12.14 -24.52
CA SER A 30 25.61 13.41 -24.49
C SER A 30 26.46 13.61 -25.74
N LYS A 31 26.89 12.51 -26.36
CA LYS A 31 27.68 12.52 -27.61
C LYS A 31 26.85 12.25 -28.86
N GLY A 32 25.57 11.92 -28.71
CA GLY A 32 24.70 11.55 -29.82
C GLY A 32 25.13 10.28 -30.56
N THR A 33 25.90 9.39 -29.89
CA THR A 33 26.43 8.18 -30.53
C THR A 33 25.37 7.12 -30.63
N ARG A 34 25.03 6.67 -31.85
CA ARG A 34 24.06 5.62 -32.13
C ARG A 34 24.72 4.24 -32.19
N PRO A 35 24.11 3.20 -31.62
CA PRO A 35 24.56 1.83 -31.77
C PRO A 35 24.24 1.30 -33.18
N SER A 36 25.00 0.31 -33.66
CA SER A 36 24.61 -0.45 -34.86
C SER A 36 23.44 -1.38 -34.54
N SER A 37 22.61 -1.70 -35.56
CA SER A 37 21.45 -2.62 -35.41
C SER A 37 21.90 -3.99 -34.90
N GLU A 38 23.05 -4.50 -35.31
CA GLU A 38 23.62 -5.75 -34.81
C GLU A 38 23.88 -5.73 -33.29
N LYS A 39 24.37 -4.60 -32.76
CA LYS A 39 24.57 -4.45 -31.29
C LYS A 39 23.24 -4.42 -30.55
N LEU A 40 22.21 -3.77 -31.11
CA LEU A 40 20.87 -3.74 -30.51
C LEU A 40 20.27 -5.14 -30.45
N VAL A 41 20.32 -5.90 -31.55
CA VAL A 41 19.79 -7.27 -31.62
C VAL A 41 20.56 -8.21 -30.68
N ASN A 42 21.88 -8.06 -30.56
CA ASN A 42 22.70 -8.87 -29.67
C ASN A 42 22.34 -8.65 -28.19
N VAL A 43 22.10 -7.41 -27.77
CA VAL A 43 21.82 -7.04 -26.38
C VAL A 43 20.34 -7.21 -26.01
N PHE A 44 19.45 -6.72 -26.86
CA PHE A 44 18.00 -6.65 -26.54
C PHE A 44 17.17 -7.72 -27.25
N LYS A 45 17.77 -8.51 -28.15
CA LYS A 45 17.11 -9.52 -28.99
C LYS A 45 16.01 -8.95 -29.93
N THR A 46 16.06 -7.67 -30.16
CA THR A 46 15.16 -6.92 -31.07
C THR A 46 15.84 -5.65 -31.54
N ASP A 47 15.43 -5.16 -32.71
CA ASP A 47 15.83 -3.87 -33.28
C ASP A 47 14.69 -2.83 -33.20
N ASP A 48 13.51 -3.23 -32.70
CA ASP A 48 12.35 -2.36 -32.51
C ASP A 48 12.62 -1.33 -31.39
N PRO A 49 12.71 -0.03 -31.69
CA PRO A 49 13.02 1.01 -30.71
C PRO A 49 12.04 1.05 -29.52
N THR A 50 10.76 0.78 -29.77
CA THR A 50 9.71 0.81 -28.74
C THR A 50 9.93 -0.31 -27.72
N LYS A 51 10.20 -1.53 -28.19
CA LYS A 51 10.47 -2.67 -27.32
C LYS A 51 11.78 -2.50 -26.54
N ILE A 52 12.80 -1.95 -27.19
CA ILE A 52 14.08 -1.65 -26.53
C ILE A 52 13.87 -0.59 -25.44
N ALA A 53 13.09 0.47 -25.72
CA ALA A 53 12.75 1.48 -24.73
C ALA A 53 12.01 0.88 -23.54
N GLU A 54 11.07 -0.04 -23.73
CA GLU A 54 10.39 -0.77 -22.66
C GLU A 54 11.37 -1.55 -21.78
N ILE A 55 12.29 -2.29 -22.39
CA ILE A 55 13.31 -3.06 -21.66
C ILE A 55 14.24 -2.13 -20.86
N ILE A 56 14.66 -1.01 -21.45
CA ILE A 56 15.48 0.00 -20.79
C ILE A 56 14.72 0.63 -19.61
N MET A 57 13.45 0.94 -19.77
CA MET A 57 12.63 1.53 -18.71
C MET A 57 12.37 0.54 -17.57
N GLN A 58 12.22 -0.74 -17.87
CA GLN A 58 12.01 -1.79 -16.85
C GLN A 58 13.30 -2.12 -16.08
N LYS A 59 14.41 -2.29 -16.80
CA LYS A 59 15.67 -2.80 -16.24
C LYS A 59 16.67 -1.69 -15.92
N GLY A 60 16.55 -0.52 -16.55
CA GLY A 60 17.48 0.58 -16.40
C GLY A 60 17.27 1.39 -15.11
N GLU A 61 18.31 2.11 -14.70
CA GLU A 61 18.23 3.06 -13.60
C GLU A 61 17.71 4.41 -14.10
N LEU A 62 16.67 4.92 -13.44
CA LEU A 62 16.17 6.27 -13.67
C LEU A 62 16.88 7.26 -12.75
N ASN A 63 17.57 8.23 -13.32
CA ASN A 63 18.13 9.34 -12.56
C ASN A 63 17.01 10.33 -12.20
N LEU A 64 16.38 10.13 -11.07
CA LEU A 64 15.38 11.07 -10.53
C LEU A 64 16.04 12.35 -10.03
N THR A 65 15.35 13.46 -10.18
CA THR A 65 15.75 14.69 -9.50
C THR A 65 15.65 14.51 -7.97
N THR A 66 16.42 15.29 -7.24
CA THR A 66 16.36 15.26 -5.76
C THR A 66 14.96 15.52 -5.23
N GLU A 67 14.22 16.41 -5.86
CA GLU A 67 12.83 16.71 -5.48
C GLU A 67 11.88 15.55 -5.75
N GLN A 68 11.98 14.92 -6.92
CA GLN A 68 11.18 13.75 -7.25
C GLN A 68 11.45 12.60 -6.28
N ARG A 69 12.71 12.33 -5.96
CA ARG A 69 13.09 11.30 -4.99
C ARG A 69 12.51 11.60 -3.61
N LYS A 70 12.63 12.86 -3.13
CA LYS A 70 12.05 13.29 -1.85
C LYS A 70 10.54 13.10 -1.81
N LYS A 71 9.83 13.50 -2.87
CA LYS A 71 8.37 13.33 -2.98
C LYS A 71 7.95 11.86 -2.93
N MET A 72 8.59 11.01 -3.73
CA MET A 72 8.32 9.56 -3.75
C MET A 72 8.58 8.91 -2.40
N THR A 73 9.71 9.26 -1.74
CA THR A 73 10.03 8.75 -0.41
C THR A 73 8.99 9.20 0.62
N ALA A 74 8.53 10.46 0.55
CA ALA A 74 7.50 10.98 1.47
C ALA A 74 6.14 10.28 1.26
N GLU A 75 5.73 10.05 0.02
CA GLU A 75 4.50 9.33 -0.29
C GLU A 75 4.58 7.87 0.21
N LYS A 76 5.72 7.21 -0.03
CA LYS A 76 5.97 5.85 0.44
C LYS A 76 5.98 5.77 1.97
N LYS A 77 6.62 6.75 2.63
CA LYS A 77 6.62 6.88 4.10
C LYS A 77 5.19 6.95 4.65
N LYS A 78 4.33 7.77 4.05
CA LYS A 78 2.91 7.88 4.46
C LYS A 78 2.16 6.56 4.29
N GLN A 79 2.39 5.83 3.19
CA GLN A 79 1.77 4.52 2.97
C GLN A 79 2.18 3.52 4.06
N ILE A 80 3.49 3.46 4.38
CA ILE A 80 4.03 2.57 5.41
C ILE A 80 3.45 2.93 6.79
N ILE A 81 3.43 4.20 7.17
CA ILE A 81 2.85 4.67 8.43
C ILE A 81 1.39 4.27 8.54
N THR A 82 0.62 4.50 7.46
CA THR A 82 -0.81 4.14 7.42
C THR A 82 -1.02 2.64 7.55
N PHE A 83 -0.18 1.84 6.91
CA PHE A 83 -0.24 0.38 7.01
C PHE A 83 0.05 -0.09 8.45
N ILE A 84 1.13 0.42 9.06
CA ILE A 84 1.50 0.06 10.44
C ILE A 84 0.39 0.46 11.42
N ALA A 85 -0.16 1.66 11.29
CA ALA A 85 -1.24 2.13 12.16
C ALA A 85 -2.54 1.30 12.03
N LYS A 86 -2.76 0.67 10.86
CA LYS A 86 -3.94 -0.19 10.62
C LYS A 86 -3.73 -1.66 11.02
N THR A 87 -2.48 -2.10 11.16
CA THR A 87 -2.16 -3.52 11.36
C THR A 87 -1.62 -3.82 12.75
N TYR A 88 -0.91 -2.86 13.36
CA TYR A 88 -0.23 -3.06 14.63
C TYR A 88 -0.84 -2.24 15.76
N VAL A 89 -0.85 -2.84 16.95
CA VAL A 89 -1.36 -2.24 18.19
C VAL A 89 -0.27 -2.22 19.27
N ASP A 90 -0.46 -1.36 20.24
CA ASP A 90 0.31 -1.39 21.49
C ASP A 90 -0.13 -2.61 22.32
N PRO A 91 0.78 -3.52 22.72
CA PRO A 91 0.44 -4.73 23.46
C PRO A 91 -0.15 -4.47 24.85
N LYS A 92 0.01 -3.26 25.41
CA LYS A 92 -0.54 -2.90 26.72
C LYS A 92 -1.95 -2.32 26.64
N THR A 93 -2.19 -1.48 25.65
CA THR A 93 -3.47 -0.77 25.51
C THR A 93 -4.42 -1.42 24.49
N HIS A 94 -3.89 -2.32 23.65
CA HIS A 94 -4.60 -2.92 22.51
C HIS A 94 -5.19 -1.88 21.52
N LEU A 95 -4.64 -0.66 21.54
CA LEU A 95 -5.06 0.43 20.65
C LEU A 95 -4.02 0.66 19.55
N PRO A 96 -4.45 1.12 18.37
CA PRO A 96 -3.54 1.47 17.31
C PRO A 96 -2.65 2.66 17.70
N HIS A 97 -1.40 2.63 17.24
CA HIS A 97 -0.52 3.77 17.45
C HIS A 97 -0.93 4.96 16.59
N PRO A 98 -0.94 6.18 17.14
CA PRO A 98 -1.13 7.38 16.34
C PRO A 98 -0.08 7.49 15.23
N PRO A 99 -0.45 7.90 13.99
CA PRO A 99 0.48 8.03 12.88
C PRO A 99 1.72 8.88 13.19
N LEU A 100 1.55 9.96 13.96
CA LEU A 100 2.65 10.84 14.39
C LEU A 100 3.66 10.11 15.27
N ARG A 101 3.22 9.22 16.16
CA ARG A 101 4.12 8.43 17.01
C ARG A 101 4.96 7.44 16.19
N ILE A 102 4.34 6.83 15.16
CA ILE A 102 5.05 5.94 14.23
C ILE A 102 6.06 6.75 13.41
N GLU A 103 5.66 7.93 12.93
CA GLU A 103 6.55 8.81 12.17
C GLU A 103 7.77 9.25 12.98
N GLN A 104 7.57 9.63 14.24
CA GLN A 104 8.65 9.99 15.14
C GLN A 104 9.59 8.81 15.39
N ALA A 105 9.04 7.64 15.66
CA ALA A 105 9.83 6.42 15.86
C ALA A 105 10.65 6.06 14.60
N MET A 106 10.14 6.31 13.39
CA MET A 106 10.89 6.13 12.14
C MET A 106 12.07 7.09 12.03
N VAL A 107 11.92 8.33 12.52
CA VAL A 107 13.00 9.32 12.57
C VAL A 107 14.05 8.92 13.60
N ASP A 108 13.63 8.56 14.82
CA ASP A 108 14.51 8.16 15.92
C ASP A 108 15.32 6.90 15.56
N GLY A 109 14.68 5.96 14.87
CA GLY A 109 15.30 4.73 14.35
C GLY A 109 16.13 4.94 13.09
N ARG A 110 16.22 6.15 12.55
CA ARG A 110 16.91 6.45 11.29
C ARG A 110 16.54 5.48 10.17
N ILE A 111 15.25 5.16 10.06
CA ILE A 111 14.74 4.16 9.12
C ILE A 111 14.78 4.77 7.71
N SER A 112 15.58 4.14 6.84
CA SER A 112 15.65 4.51 5.42
C SER A 112 14.57 3.75 4.64
N ILE A 113 13.87 4.48 3.77
CA ILE A 113 12.84 3.92 2.88
C ILE A 113 13.33 4.03 1.45
N ASP A 114 13.31 2.91 0.75
CA ASP A 114 13.59 2.87 -0.68
C ASP A 114 12.30 3.18 -1.46
N PRO A 115 12.26 4.29 -2.22
CA PRO A 115 11.07 4.66 -2.98
C PRO A 115 10.75 3.68 -4.12
N PHE A 116 11.71 2.87 -4.58
CA PHE A 116 11.55 1.95 -5.71
C PHE A 116 11.09 0.55 -5.29
N LYS A 117 11.37 0.13 -4.07
CA LYS A 117 10.91 -1.16 -3.55
C LYS A 117 9.42 -1.14 -3.24
N LYS A 118 8.76 -2.26 -3.41
CA LYS A 118 7.37 -2.41 -2.96
C LYS A 118 7.28 -2.22 -1.44
N THR A 119 6.14 -1.71 -0.98
CA THR A 119 5.92 -1.48 0.46
C THR A 119 6.06 -2.78 1.25
N ASP A 120 5.48 -3.87 0.75
CA ASP A 120 5.47 -5.18 1.42
C ASP A 120 6.88 -5.76 1.59
N ASP A 121 7.76 -5.59 0.59
CA ASP A 121 9.12 -6.14 0.59
C ASP A 121 10.02 -5.52 1.69
N GLN A 122 9.75 -4.26 2.07
CA GLN A 122 10.53 -3.56 3.10
C GLN A 122 9.81 -3.48 4.45
N MET A 123 8.54 -3.88 4.51
CA MET A 123 7.72 -3.78 5.71
C MET A 123 8.29 -4.58 6.88
N SER A 124 8.71 -5.81 6.64
CA SER A 124 9.24 -6.69 7.69
C SER A 124 10.47 -6.09 8.37
N GLU A 125 11.43 -5.59 7.60
CA GLU A 125 12.64 -4.93 8.11
C GLU A 125 12.31 -3.65 8.89
N ILE A 126 11.39 -2.84 8.36
CA ILE A 126 10.96 -1.60 9.01
C ILE A 126 10.28 -1.87 10.33
N VAL A 127 9.36 -2.84 10.39
CA VAL A 127 8.65 -3.23 11.61
C VAL A 127 9.61 -3.78 12.65
N GLU A 128 10.59 -4.59 12.25
CA GLU A 128 11.60 -5.13 13.16
C GLU A 128 12.43 -4.01 13.81
N LYS A 129 12.88 -3.05 13.03
CA LYS A 129 13.57 -1.86 13.55
C LYS A 129 12.68 -1.01 14.46
N LEU A 130 11.41 -0.82 14.10
CA LEU A 130 10.47 -0.06 14.92
C LEU A 130 10.16 -0.73 16.25
N ARG A 131 10.14 -2.06 16.32
CA ARG A 131 9.91 -2.81 17.57
C ARG A 131 10.94 -2.52 18.65
N SER A 132 12.15 -2.10 18.30
CA SER A 132 13.17 -1.68 19.28
C SER A 132 12.87 -0.31 19.91
N ILE A 133 11.97 0.49 19.31
CA ILE A 133 11.67 1.86 19.72
C ILE A 133 10.27 1.96 20.31
N ILE A 134 9.30 1.35 19.64
CA ILE A 134 7.89 1.31 20.06
C ILE A 134 7.38 -0.13 20.12
N PRO A 135 6.58 -0.49 21.12
CA PRO A 135 6.01 -1.82 21.20
C PRO A 135 4.97 -2.01 20.10
N LEU A 136 5.22 -2.96 19.19
CA LEU A 136 4.32 -3.27 18.07
C LEU A 136 3.92 -4.74 18.14
N LYS A 137 2.62 -5.01 18.29
CA LYS A 137 2.04 -6.36 18.25
C LYS A 137 1.03 -6.44 17.11
N SER A 138 1.13 -7.48 16.31
CA SER A 138 0.09 -7.83 15.34
C SER A 138 -0.85 -8.81 16.02
N GLU A 139 -2.12 -8.43 16.13
CA GLU A 139 -3.18 -9.25 16.71
C GLU A 139 -4.40 -9.20 15.79
N ASN A 140 -5.05 -10.35 15.63
CA ASN A 140 -6.37 -10.43 15.04
C ASN A 140 -7.38 -10.58 16.17
N LEU A 141 -8.51 -9.90 16.03
CA LEU A 141 -9.65 -10.02 16.89
C LEU A 141 -10.80 -10.67 16.14
N ILE A 142 -11.58 -11.46 16.86
CA ILE A 142 -12.84 -11.99 16.37
C ILE A 142 -13.97 -11.19 17.01
N LEU A 143 -14.74 -10.51 16.16
CA LEU A 143 -15.87 -9.72 16.56
C LEU A 143 -17.16 -10.47 16.24
N GLU A 144 -18.08 -10.53 17.22
CA GLU A 144 -19.47 -10.86 17.00
C GLU A 144 -20.25 -9.56 16.80
N ILE A 145 -20.92 -9.44 15.66
CA ILE A 145 -21.62 -8.22 15.25
C ILE A 145 -23.08 -8.58 14.97
N LEU A 146 -23.99 -7.92 15.68
CA LEU A 146 -25.43 -8.04 15.45
C LEU A 146 -25.94 -6.76 14.79
N VAL A 147 -26.44 -6.88 13.56
CA VAL A 147 -26.96 -5.76 12.78
C VAL A 147 -28.47 -5.89 12.62
N PRO A 148 -29.27 -4.87 12.99
CA PRO A 148 -30.71 -4.87 12.77
C PRO A 148 -31.10 -4.94 11.29
N ALA A 149 -32.19 -5.59 10.95
CA ALA A 149 -32.66 -5.88 9.59
C ALA A 149 -32.61 -4.68 8.63
N GLN A 150 -33.03 -3.52 9.11
CA GLN A 150 -33.14 -2.28 8.32
C GLN A 150 -31.76 -1.74 7.84
N PHE A 151 -30.67 -2.12 8.49
CA PHE A 151 -29.30 -1.64 8.18
C PHE A 151 -28.40 -2.71 7.57
N VAL A 152 -28.86 -3.94 7.43
CA VAL A 152 -28.02 -5.06 6.99
C VAL A 152 -27.41 -4.81 5.62
N ALA A 153 -28.18 -4.34 4.64
CA ALA A 153 -27.68 -4.12 3.28
C ALA A 153 -26.49 -3.14 3.22
N GLN A 154 -26.55 -2.05 3.99
CA GLN A 154 -25.49 -1.05 4.04
C GLN A 154 -24.28 -1.54 4.87
N SER A 155 -24.56 -2.18 6.00
CA SER A 155 -23.51 -2.69 6.91
C SER A 155 -22.73 -3.86 6.29
N TYR A 156 -23.37 -4.70 5.48
CA TYR A 156 -22.74 -5.86 4.86
C TYR A 156 -21.54 -5.50 3.98
N THR A 157 -21.64 -4.42 3.22
CA THR A 157 -20.53 -3.90 2.41
C THR A 157 -19.36 -3.47 3.29
N VAL A 158 -19.64 -2.85 4.44
CA VAL A 158 -18.61 -2.44 5.40
C VAL A 158 -17.94 -3.67 6.03
N LEU A 159 -18.70 -4.66 6.45
CA LEU A 159 -18.16 -5.90 7.03
C LEU A 159 -17.21 -6.59 6.06
N LYS A 160 -17.61 -6.78 4.79
CA LYS A 160 -16.78 -7.39 3.75
C LYS A 160 -15.51 -6.59 3.42
N SER A 161 -15.57 -5.28 3.50
CA SER A 161 -14.42 -4.42 3.16
C SER A 161 -13.40 -4.26 4.29
N THR A 162 -13.79 -4.60 5.53
CA THR A 162 -12.94 -4.32 6.71
C THR A 162 -12.25 -5.56 7.27
N GLY A 163 -12.78 -6.76 7.03
CA GLY A 163 -12.21 -7.99 7.54
C GLY A 163 -12.68 -9.23 6.81
N THR A 164 -12.33 -10.37 7.37
CA THR A 164 -12.74 -11.68 6.86
C THR A 164 -13.97 -12.18 7.61
N LEU A 165 -15.10 -12.30 6.91
CA LEU A 165 -16.32 -12.90 7.45
C LEU A 165 -16.10 -14.41 7.64
N LYS A 166 -16.14 -14.89 8.89
CA LYS A 166 -16.01 -16.32 9.24
C LYS A 166 -17.35 -17.02 9.26
N LYS A 167 -18.39 -16.34 9.74
CA LYS A 167 -19.73 -16.90 9.85
C LYS A 167 -20.78 -15.80 9.65
N GLU A 168 -21.85 -16.16 8.98
CA GLU A 168 -23.04 -15.32 8.79
C GLU A 168 -24.26 -16.13 9.23
N ASP A 169 -25.08 -15.57 10.08
CA ASP A 169 -26.30 -16.17 10.59
C ASP A 169 -27.44 -15.15 10.47
N TRP A 170 -28.37 -15.45 9.57
CA TRP A 170 -29.53 -14.63 9.29
C TRP A 170 -30.66 -15.03 10.22
N GLN A 171 -31.05 -14.12 11.09
CA GLN A 171 -32.10 -14.37 12.07
C GLN A 171 -33.48 -14.27 11.44
N PRO A 172 -34.52 -14.97 12.00
CA PRO A 172 -35.88 -14.92 11.47
C PRO A 172 -36.48 -13.51 11.41
N ASN A 173 -36.03 -12.59 12.27
CA ASN A 173 -36.42 -11.18 12.28
C ASN A 173 -35.74 -10.32 11.22
N GLY A 174 -34.92 -10.94 10.33
CA GLY A 174 -34.15 -10.27 9.29
C GLY A 174 -32.86 -9.61 9.76
N SER A 175 -32.50 -9.68 11.05
CA SER A 175 -31.21 -9.21 11.54
C SER A 175 -30.07 -10.16 11.13
N LEU A 176 -28.84 -9.61 10.98
CA LEU A 176 -27.66 -10.38 10.67
C LEU A 176 -26.76 -10.48 11.91
N LYS A 177 -26.44 -11.70 12.31
CA LYS A 177 -25.39 -12.01 13.27
C LYS A 177 -24.16 -12.47 12.49
N ALA A 178 -23.09 -11.68 12.52
CA ALA A 178 -21.87 -11.95 11.77
C ALA A 178 -20.67 -12.14 12.70
N ILE A 179 -19.82 -13.11 12.38
CA ILE A 179 -18.51 -13.28 13.03
C ILE A 179 -17.45 -12.78 12.07
N LEU A 180 -16.75 -11.72 12.45
CA LEU A 180 -15.76 -11.01 11.63
C LEU A 180 -14.39 -11.09 12.27
N GLU A 181 -13.40 -11.58 11.52
CA GLU A 181 -12.00 -11.51 11.90
C GLU A 181 -11.36 -10.25 11.31
N ILE A 182 -10.77 -9.42 12.17
CA ILE A 182 -10.11 -8.17 11.79
C ILE A 182 -8.76 -8.02 12.51
N PRO A 183 -7.82 -7.24 11.94
CA PRO A 183 -6.69 -6.73 12.72
C PRO A 183 -7.20 -5.91 13.91
N ALA A 184 -6.60 -6.08 15.09
CA ALA A 184 -7.02 -5.38 16.32
C ALA A 184 -7.03 -3.86 16.13
N ALA A 185 -6.09 -3.33 15.38
CA ALA A 185 -6.01 -1.90 15.04
C ALA A 185 -7.21 -1.38 14.22
N ALA A 186 -7.93 -2.26 13.51
CA ALA A 186 -9.09 -1.87 12.71
C ALA A 186 -10.38 -1.74 13.55
N ARG A 187 -10.38 -2.26 14.81
CA ARG A 187 -11.56 -2.26 15.69
C ARG A 187 -12.23 -0.90 15.85
N PRO A 188 -11.55 0.21 16.17
CA PRO A 188 -12.19 1.51 16.31
C PRO A 188 -12.91 1.94 15.02
N ASN A 189 -12.26 1.75 13.87
CA ASN A 189 -12.84 2.11 12.57
C ASN A 189 -14.11 1.32 12.24
N VAL A 190 -14.15 0.02 12.58
CA VAL A 190 -15.34 -0.82 12.40
C VAL A 190 -16.49 -0.31 13.25
N ILE A 191 -16.22 -0.02 14.52
CA ILE A 191 -17.24 0.48 15.47
C ILE A 191 -17.80 1.83 14.99
N ASP A 192 -16.92 2.77 14.60
CA ASP A 192 -17.33 4.10 14.14
C ASP A 192 -18.18 4.01 12.86
N ARG A 193 -17.75 3.22 11.87
CA ARG A 193 -18.48 3.06 10.60
C ARG A 193 -19.82 2.37 10.79
N LEU A 194 -19.87 1.30 11.60
CA LEU A 194 -21.14 0.63 11.91
C LEU A 194 -22.04 1.53 12.73
N GLY A 195 -21.52 2.24 13.73
CA GLY A 195 -22.26 3.21 14.53
C GLY A 195 -22.90 4.31 13.68
N ALA A 196 -22.17 4.84 12.70
CA ALA A 196 -22.67 5.86 11.77
C ALA A 196 -23.82 5.32 10.89
N ILE A 197 -23.69 4.08 10.37
CA ILE A 197 -24.70 3.46 9.50
C ILE A 197 -25.95 3.05 10.30
N THR A 198 -25.74 2.43 11.46
CA THR A 198 -26.80 1.84 12.27
C THR A 198 -27.36 2.79 13.33
N LYS A 199 -26.88 4.03 13.36
CA LYS A 199 -27.25 5.03 14.40
C LYS A 199 -27.04 4.50 15.81
N GLY A 200 -26.00 3.69 16.01
CA GLY A 200 -25.66 3.10 17.30
C GLY A 200 -26.49 1.88 17.73
N THR A 201 -27.35 1.34 16.86
CA THR A 201 -28.19 0.19 17.21
C THR A 201 -27.52 -1.18 16.94
N ALA A 202 -26.38 -1.23 16.27
CA ALA A 202 -25.64 -2.47 16.13
C ALA A 202 -24.88 -2.80 17.42
N SER A 203 -24.88 -4.08 17.81
CA SER A 203 -24.00 -4.59 18.89
C SER A 203 -22.69 -5.12 18.28
N VAL A 204 -21.57 -4.79 18.91
CA VAL A 204 -20.25 -5.27 18.53
C VAL A 204 -19.54 -5.78 19.77
N GLU A 205 -19.33 -7.07 19.85
CA GLU A 205 -18.67 -7.74 20.97
C GLU A 205 -17.38 -8.43 20.51
N VAL A 206 -16.34 -8.37 21.35
CA VAL A 206 -15.08 -9.10 21.10
C VAL A 206 -15.24 -10.49 21.70
N ILE A 207 -15.12 -11.54 20.88
CA ILE A 207 -15.20 -12.92 21.34
C ILE A 207 -13.80 -13.46 21.67
N GLN A 208 -12.78 -13.03 20.91
CA GLN A 208 -11.40 -13.48 21.07
C GLN A 208 -10.41 -12.45 20.51
#